data_edf52c3542712d330b728b9bc47264fb
#
_entry.id   edf52c3542712d330b728b9bc47264fb
#
_cell.length_a   1.000
_cell.length_b   1.000
_cell.length_c   1.000
_cell.angle_alpha   90.00
_cell.angle_beta   90.00
_cell.angle_gamma   90.00
#
_symmetry.space_group_name_H-M   'P 1'
#
loop_
_entity.id
_entity.type
_entity.pdbx_description
1 polymer ?
#
loop_
_entity_poly.entity_id
_entity_poly.type
_entity_poly.pdbx_seq_one_letter_code
_entity_poly.pdbx_strand_id
1 'polypeptide(L)'
;MYKRYKVVSLFSGCGGLDLGLTQSDFDIIWSNDIEKSVIDTYEHNIGHIVQKDIKQIHTNDIPNCDVITAGFPCQPFSSAGIRKGIEDDRGNLFKECIRVIDAKQPKVVIFENVRGILSTKNLDGSLLIDTIVHLLETLQPGYDVNYQLLKAHDYGVPQKRYRVIFVAFRKDLNIQYEFPKPTHASDDLSLTLGHVLDIPPHVPNQDDVWELSPQAKQLVPYINEGGSWLDIPYSVLPERMKRIRDDMKRYRSPVFYRRYSKNEISGTITAAATPEKCGILHPTKNRRYSVREIARIQSFPNDFIFIGQSLPKIYKMIGNAVPPRLAKVIANSISKTLQQHHI
;
A
#
# COMPACT_ATOMS: atom_id res chain seq x y z
N MET A 1 -12.54 30.78 -0.92
CA MET A 1 -11.58 29.67 -1.12
C MET A 1 -11.83 28.65 -0.02
N TYR A 2 -12.05 27.39 -0.36
CA TYR A 2 -12.13 26.33 0.65
C TYR A 2 -10.75 26.17 1.28
N LYS A 3 -10.70 26.06 2.61
CA LYS A 3 -9.47 25.83 3.38
C LYS A 3 -8.92 24.45 3.02
N ARG A 4 -7.68 24.39 2.58
CA ARG A 4 -6.97 23.11 2.41
C ARG A 4 -6.15 22.81 3.67
N TYR A 5 -6.14 21.55 4.10
CA TYR A 5 -5.44 21.11 5.29
C TYR A 5 -3.98 20.77 4.96
N LYS A 6 -3.05 21.30 5.74
CA LYS A 6 -1.62 21.08 5.57
C LYS A 6 -1.22 19.69 6.06
N VAL A 7 -0.55 18.91 5.21
CA VAL A 7 -0.13 17.54 5.51
C VAL A 7 1.38 17.43 5.56
N VAL A 8 1.88 16.75 6.59
CA VAL A 8 3.23 16.19 6.67
C VAL A 8 3.14 14.69 6.43
N SER A 9 3.83 14.20 5.41
CA SER A 9 3.83 12.79 5.01
C SER A 9 5.14 12.11 5.37
N LEU A 10 5.07 11.09 6.22
CA LEU A 10 6.20 10.27 6.66
C LEU A 10 6.17 8.93 5.92
N PHE A 11 7.34 8.42 5.50
CA PHE A 11 7.43 7.17 4.72
C PHE A 11 6.56 7.20 3.48
N SER A 12 6.63 8.30 2.72
CA SER A 12 5.72 8.64 1.64
C SER A 12 5.73 7.66 0.46
N GLY A 13 6.80 6.87 0.31
CA GLY A 13 6.98 5.95 -0.81
C GLY A 13 6.90 6.68 -2.15
N CYS A 14 6.23 6.10 -3.14
CA CYS A 14 6.00 6.76 -4.42
C CYS A 14 4.79 7.71 -4.43
N GLY A 15 4.19 8.02 -3.28
CA GLY A 15 3.13 9.03 -3.17
C GLY A 15 1.70 8.52 -3.37
N GLY A 16 1.44 7.21 -3.26
CA GLY A 16 0.07 6.70 -3.49
C GLY A 16 -0.96 7.22 -2.47
N LEU A 17 -0.61 7.32 -1.18
CA LEU A 17 -1.44 7.93 -0.15
C LEU A 17 -1.60 9.42 -0.39
N ASP A 18 -0.48 10.10 -0.64
CA ASP A 18 -0.41 11.55 -0.82
C ASP A 18 -1.19 12.00 -2.05
N LEU A 19 -1.14 11.24 -3.15
CA LEU A 19 -1.94 11.50 -4.34
C LEU A 19 -3.45 11.47 -4.03
N GLY A 20 -3.90 10.50 -3.24
CA GLY A 20 -5.30 10.45 -2.81
C GLY A 20 -5.71 11.65 -1.96
N LEU A 21 -4.81 12.13 -1.10
CA LEU A 21 -5.00 13.33 -0.28
C LEU A 21 -5.05 14.60 -1.15
N THR A 22 -4.12 14.78 -2.08
CA THR A 22 -4.08 15.96 -2.97
C THR A 22 -5.29 16.06 -3.89
N GLN A 23 -5.93 14.93 -4.23
CA GLN A 23 -7.19 14.88 -4.96
C GLN A 23 -8.43 15.23 -4.10
N SER A 24 -8.21 15.64 -2.85
CA SER A 24 -9.20 16.10 -1.89
C SER A 24 -8.76 17.47 -1.33
N ASP A 25 -9.20 17.86 -0.15
CA ASP A 25 -8.92 19.16 0.44
C ASP A 25 -7.61 19.21 1.24
N PHE A 26 -6.55 18.52 0.77
CA PHE A 26 -5.27 18.42 1.48
C PHE A 26 -4.10 18.88 0.61
N ASP A 27 -3.14 19.58 1.23
CA ASP A 27 -1.89 20.02 0.62
C ASP A 27 -0.72 19.34 1.32
N ILE A 28 0.07 18.58 0.58
CA ILE A 28 1.31 18.00 1.09
C ILE A 28 2.36 19.11 1.14
N ILE A 29 2.65 19.60 2.33
CA ILE A 29 3.62 20.70 2.53
C ILE A 29 5.02 20.19 2.86
N TRP A 30 5.14 18.93 3.25
CA TRP A 30 6.42 18.28 3.54
C TRP A 30 6.25 16.77 3.46
N SER A 31 7.24 16.09 2.90
CA SER A 31 7.26 14.65 2.76
C SER A 31 8.66 14.07 2.94
N ASN A 32 8.75 12.80 3.36
CA ASN A 32 10.02 12.12 3.63
C ASN A 32 9.97 10.63 3.27
N ASP A 33 11.04 10.15 2.68
CA ASP A 33 11.35 8.73 2.57
C ASP A 33 12.86 8.50 2.56
N ILE A 34 13.32 7.34 3.02
CA ILE A 34 14.74 6.95 2.96
C ILE A 34 15.09 6.27 1.63
N GLU A 35 14.11 5.68 0.96
CA GLU A 35 14.30 4.84 -0.24
C GLU A 35 14.54 5.72 -1.48
N LYS A 36 15.80 5.80 -1.91
CA LYS A 36 16.22 6.60 -3.08
C LYS A 36 15.39 6.31 -4.34
N SER A 37 14.94 5.08 -4.51
CA SER A 37 14.27 4.66 -5.75
C SER A 37 12.87 5.26 -5.94
N VAL A 38 12.28 5.88 -4.93
CA VAL A 38 10.95 6.50 -5.02
C VAL A 38 11.00 8.01 -5.27
N ILE A 39 12.16 8.65 -5.06
CA ILE A 39 12.31 10.11 -5.05
C ILE A 39 11.88 10.73 -6.39
N ASP A 40 12.50 10.29 -7.49
CA ASP A 40 12.20 10.87 -8.83
C ASP A 40 10.72 10.72 -9.21
N THR A 41 10.11 9.57 -8.87
CA THR A 41 8.67 9.33 -9.09
C THR A 41 7.83 10.28 -8.23
N TYR A 42 8.18 10.44 -6.96
CA TYR A 42 7.44 11.31 -6.05
C TYR A 42 7.54 12.78 -6.48
N GLU A 43 8.75 13.27 -6.73
CA GLU A 43 8.99 14.67 -7.13
C GLU A 43 8.30 15.04 -8.43
N HIS A 44 8.27 14.11 -9.39
CA HIS A 44 7.59 14.34 -10.67
C HIS A 44 6.07 14.50 -10.53
N ASN A 45 5.43 13.74 -9.63
CA ASN A 45 3.97 13.63 -9.59
C ASN A 45 3.31 14.38 -8.42
N ILE A 46 4.03 14.59 -7.32
CA ILE A 46 3.46 15.15 -6.08
C ILE A 46 4.17 16.47 -5.72
N GLY A 47 5.49 16.44 -5.60
CA GLY A 47 6.27 17.60 -5.18
C GLY A 47 7.54 17.19 -4.44
N HIS A 48 8.18 18.13 -3.77
CA HIS A 48 9.46 17.89 -3.11
C HIS A 48 9.35 16.84 -1.99
N ILE A 49 10.37 15.97 -1.89
CA ILE A 49 10.51 14.96 -0.85
C ILE A 49 11.92 14.96 -0.25
N VAL A 50 12.01 14.92 1.07
CA VAL A 50 13.27 14.86 1.80
C VAL A 50 13.77 13.42 1.84
N GLN A 51 14.82 13.11 1.07
CA GLN A 51 15.48 11.80 1.11
C GLN A 51 16.42 11.71 2.32
N LYS A 52 15.92 11.24 3.47
CA LYS A 52 16.72 11.10 4.70
C LYS A 52 16.07 10.10 5.64
N ASP A 53 16.87 9.44 6.49
CA ASP A 53 16.35 8.64 7.61
C ASP A 53 15.62 9.57 8.59
N ILE A 54 14.37 9.26 8.91
CA ILE A 54 13.54 10.04 9.84
C ILE A 54 14.19 10.17 11.24
N LYS A 55 15.01 9.21 11.65
CA LYS A 55 15.78 9.24 12.90
C LYS A 55 16.80 10.40 12.93
N GLN A 56 17.23 10.88 11.77
CA GLN A 56 18.19 11.95 11.60
C GLN A 56 17.56 13.32 11.35
N ILE A 57 16.22 13.39 11.33
CA ILE A 57 15.48 14.63 11.08
C ILE A 57 15.04 15.19 12.44
N HIS A 58 15.46 16.42 12.74
CA HIS A 58 14.98 17.12 13.92
C HIS A 58 13.54 17.55 13.70
N THR A 59 12.71 17.48 14.75
CA THR A 59 11.32 17.90 14.66
C THR A 59 11.16 19.38 14.26
N ASN A 60 12.14 20.23 14.61
CA ASN A 60 12.12 21.65 14.22
C ASN A 60 12.25 21.85 12.70
N ASP A 61 12.85 20.90 11.98
CA ASP A 61 13.00 20.94 10.52
C ASP A 61 11.71 20.51 9.80
N ILE A 62 10.75 19.96 10.52
CA ILE A 62 9.45 19.56 10.01
C ILE A 62 8.47 20.73 10.26
N PRO A 63 7.71 21.19 9.26
CA PRO A 63 6.75 22.28 9.46
C PRO A 63 5.57 21.89 10.34
N ASN A 64 4.89 22.85 10.93
CA ASN A 64 3.61 22.64 11.59
C ASN A 64 2.54 22.29 10.54
N CYS A 65 1.64 21.38 10.89
CA CYS A 65 0.64 20.82 9.97
C CYS A 65 -0.68 20.54 10.67
N ASP A 66 -1.73 20.38 9.87
CA ASP A 66 -3.04 19.93 10.34
C ASP A 66 -3.12 18.41 10.42
N VAL A 67 -2.40 17.69 9.54
CA VAL A 67 -2.45 16.24 9.40
C VAL A 67 -1.05 15.65 9.30
N ILE A 68 -0.81 14.54 9.97
CA ILE A 68 0.37 13.69 9.74
C ILE A 68 -0.11 12.35 9.18
N THR A 69 0.55 11.92 8.08
CA THR A 69 0.35 10.57 7.52
C THR A 69 1.61 9.74 7.66
N ALA A 70 1.46 8.42 7.85
CA ALA A 70 2.59 7.50 7.83
C ALA A 70 2.20 6.10 7.36
N GLY A 71 2.96 5.58 6.39
CA GLY A 71 2.95 4.18 5.98
C GLY A 71 4.21 3.46 6.48
N PHE A 72 4.42 3.39 7.80
CA PHE A 72 5.64 2.82 8.34
C PHE A 72 5.77 1.31 8.08
N PRO A 73 6.99 0.79 7.81
CA PRO A 73 7.20 -0.61 7.45
C PRO A 73 6.88 -1.56 8.61
N CYS A 74 6.07 -2.57 8.31
CA CYS A 74 5.66 -3.62 9.24
C CYS A 74 6.59 -4.87 9.21
N GLN A 75 7.80 -4.76 8.64
CA GLN A 75 8.69 -5.90 8.44
C GLN A 75 9.25 -6.55 9.71
N PRO A 76 9.46 -5.85 10.84
CA PRO A 76 9.85 -6.48 12.11
C PRO A 76 8.82 -7.47 12.63
N PHE A 77 7.59 -7.33 12.21
CA PHE A 77 6.42 -8.09 12.65
C PHE A 77 5.96 -9.13 11.62
N SER A 78 6.70 -9.37 10.52
CA SER A 78 6.45 -10.53 9.66
C SER A 78 6.84 -11.82 10.39
N SER A 79 6.18 -12.94 10.06
CA SER A 79 6.41 -14.25 10.67
C SER A 79 7.87 -14.74 10.68
N ALA A 80 8.76 -14.12 9.90
CA ALA A 80 10.22 -14.34 9.91
C ALA A 80 10.97 -13.43 10.89
N GLY A 81 10.35 -12.34 11.38
CA GLY A 81 10.94 -11.34 12.29
C GLY A 81 10.47 -11.42 13.75
N ILE A 82 9.56 -12.35 14.08
CA ILE A 82 8.90 -12.50 15.39
C ILE A 82 9.88 -12.65 16.58
N ARG A 83 11.16 -12.94 16.34
CA ARG A 83 12.12 -13.15 17.43
C ARG A 83 12.81 -11.89 17.95
N LYS A 84 12.60 -10.70 17.35
CA LYS A 84 13.35 -9.49 17.73
C LYS A 84 12.52 -8.32 18.30
N GLY A 85 11.19 -8.40 18.32
CA GLY A 85 10.31 -7.43 18.98
C GLY A 85 10.58 -5.96 18.68
N ILE A 86 10.16 -5.08 19.58
CA ILE A 86 10.34 -3.60 19.51
C ILE A 86 11.83 -3.19 19.59
N GLU A 87 12.74 -4.08 19.97
CA GLU A 87 14.19 -3.82 20.06
C GLU A 87 14.91 -3.91 18.70
N ASP A 88 14.27 -4.44 17.64
CA ASP A 88 14.81 -4.31 16.28
C ASP A 88 14.75 -2.83 15.85
N ASP A 89 15.84 -2.32 15.31
CA ASP A 89 15.99 -0.94 14.82
C ASP A 89 14.85 -0.49 13.88
N ARG A 90 14.17 -1.43 13.21
CA ARG A 90 13.03 -1.18 12.35
C ARG A 90 11.70 -1.04 13.11
N GLY A 91 11.55 -1.66 14.27
CA GLY A 91 10.43 -1.44 15.20
C GLY A 91 10.43 -0.03 15.80
N ASN A 92 11.59 0.63 15.81
CA ASN A 92 11.72 2.01 16.26
C ASN A 92 11.11 3.06 15.29
N LEU A 93 10.79 2.71 14.03
CA LEU A 93 10.24 3.69 13.07
C LEU A 93 8.83 4.17 13.45
N PHE A 94 8.02 3.33 14.07
CA PHE A 94 6.75 3.76 14.64
C PHE A 94 6.96 4.78 15.78
N LYS A 95 7.98 4.59 16.64
CA LYS A 95 8.33 5.56 17.69
C LYS A 95 8.73 6.92 17.12
N GLU A 96 9.36 6.93 15.95
CA GLU A 96 9.66 8.17 15.22
C GLU A 96 8.39 8.89 14.76
N CYS A 97 7.36 8.15 14.33
CA CYS A 97 6.05 8.75 14.07
C CYS A 97 5.51 9.43 15.33
N ILE A 98 5.53 8.73 16.47
CA ILE A 98 5.07 9.28 17.75
C ILE A 98 5.88 10.52 18.15
N ARG A 99 7.21 10.51 18.01
CA ARG A 99 8.08 11.67 18.28
C ARG A 99 7.67 12.91 17.47
N VAL A 100 7.38 12.72 16.17
CA VAL A 100 6.95 13.83 15.30
C VAL A 100 5.53 14.29 15.66
N ILE A 101 4.61 13.37 15.93
CA ILE A 101 3.22 13.70 16.31
C ILE A 101 3.19 14.46 17.62
N ASP A 102 3.95 14.03 18.64
CA ASP A 102 4.07 14.71 19.91
C ASP A 102 4.57 16.15 19.77
N ALA A 103 5.61 16.35 18.95
CA ALA A 103 6.18 17.68 18.69
C ALA A 103 5.29 18.59 17.86
N LYS A 104 4.48 18.06 16.94
CA LYS A 104 3.68 18.85 15.98
C LYS A 104 2.22 18.94 16.33
N GLN A 105 1.70 18.03 17.14
CA GLN A 105 0.32 18.01 17.63
C GLN A 105 -0.72 18.24 16.51
N PRO A 106 -0.67 17.47 15.39
CA PRO A 106 -1.61 17.64 14.28
C PRO A 106 -3.04 17.41 14.76
N LYS A 107 -4.01 17.95 14.02
CA LYS A 107 -5.45 17.70 14.28
C LYS A 107 -5.82 16.26 14.01
N VAL A 108 -5.21 15.66 12.97
CA VAL A 108 -5.50 14.30 12.52
C VAL A 108 -4.20 13.54 12.26
N VAL A 109 -4.19 12.28 12.65
CA VAL A 109 -3.14 11.31 12.28
C VAL A 109 -3.76 10.21 11.44
N ILE A 110 -3.11 9.86 10.32
CA ILE A 110 -3.53 8.77 9.43
C ILE A 110 -2.37 7.78 9.32
N PHE A 111 -2.57 6.55 9.78
CA PHE A 111 -1.61 5.47 9.56
C PHE A 111 -2.17 4.43 8.62
N GLU A 112 -1.31 3.89 7.76
CA GLU A 112 -1.62 2.73 6.93
C GLU A 112 -0.70 1.58 7.26
N ASN A 113 -1.26 0.37 7.29
CA ASN A 113 -0.44 -0.83 7.45
C ASN A 113 -1.10 -2.06 6.81
N VAL A 114 -0.31 -3.14 6.70
CA VAL A 114 -0.79 -4.42 6.18
C VAL A 114 -1.70 -5.13 7.19
N ARG A 115 -2.59 -6.03 6.71
CA ARG A 115 -3.49 -6.83 7.54
C ARG A 115 -2.78 -7.55 8.70
N GLY A 116 -1.51 -7.96 8.50
CA GLY A 116 -0.73 -8.69 9.50
C GLY A 116 -0.59 -7.95 10.83
N ILE A 117 -0.69 -6.61 10.86
CA ILE A 117 -0.57 -5.82 12.09
C ILE A 117 -1.62 -6.21 13.15
N LEU A 118 -2.80 -6.68 12.72
CA LEU A 118 -3.87 -7.10 13.62
C LEU A 118 -3.54 -8.34 14.48
N SER A 119 -2.58 -9.14 14.04
CA SER A 119 -2.16 -10.37 14.74
C SER A 119 -0.71 -10.34 15.19
N THR A 120 -0.02 -9.24 14.93
CA THR A 120 1.37 -9.08 15.34
C THR A 120 1.46 -8.85 16.84
N LYS A 121 2.33 -9.64 17.49
CA LYS A 121 2.56 -9.57 18.93
C LYS A 121 3.90 -8.93 19.25
N ASN A 122 3.92 -8.15 20.30
CA ASN A 122 5.12 -7.67 20.98
C ASN A 122 5.83 -8.83 21.71
N LEU A 123 7.04 -8.58 22.22
CA LEU A 123 7.81 -9.58 22.98
C LEU A 123 7.10 -10.05 24.26
N ASP A 124 6.32 -9.18 24.88
CA ASP A 124 5.52 -9.48 26.07
C ASP A 124 4.21 -10.24 25.77
N GLY A 125 3.93 -10.52 24.48
CA GLY A 125 2.73 -11.21 24.01
C GLY A 125 1.51 -10.31 23.77
N SER A 126 1.57 -9.02 24.11
CA SER A 126 0.53 -8.04 23.81
C SER A 126 0.43 -7.80 22.29
N LEU A 127 -0.72 -7.30 21.81
CA LEU A 127 -0.86 -6.97 20.39
C LEU A 127 -0.18 -5.63 20.08
N LEU A 128 0.52 -5.57 18.95
CA LEU A 128 1.15 -4.32 18.49
C LEU A 128 0.12 -3.21 18.26
N ILE A 129 -1.06 -3.58 17.78
CA ILE A 129 -2.12 -2.60 17.52
C ILE A 129 -2.56 -1.90 18.81
N ASP A 130 -2.64 -2.63 19.93
CA ASP A 130 -2.98 -2.05 21.23
C ASP A 130 -1.90 -1.08 21.71
N THR A 131 -0.62 -1.38 21.44
CA THR A 131 0.50 -0.47 21.72
C THR A 131 0.40 0.82 20.90
N ILE A 132 0.06 0.72 19.60
CA ILE A 132 -0.12 1.89 18.72
C ILE A 132 -1.24 2.79 19.26
N VAL A 133 -2.38 2.21 19.57
CA VAL A 133 -3.53 2.94 20.12
C VAL A 133 -3.15 3.60 21.43
N HIS A 134 -2.62 2.85 22.38
CA HIS A 134 -2.22 3.36 23.70
C HIS A 134 -1.24 4.54 23.61
N LEU A 135 -0.22 4.45 22.76
CA LEU A 135 0.76 5.52 22.62
C LEU A 135 0.15 6.81 22.06
N LEU A 136 -0.79 6.72 21.10
CA LEU A 136 -1.50 7.91 20.59
C LEU A 136 -2.46 8.49 21.62
N GLU A 137 -3.17 7.65 22.37
CA GLU A 137 -4.14 8.07 23.39
C GLU A 137 -3.51 8.76 24.60
N THR A 138 -2.25 8.40 24.92
CA THR A 138 -1.50 8.90 26.09
C THR A 138 -0.65 10.14 25.82
N LEU A 139 -0.53 10.58 24.55
CA LEU A 139 0.06 11.88 24.24
C LEU A 139 -0.73 13.02 24.91
N GLN A 140 -0.14 14.22 24.99
CA GLN A 140 -0.81 15.40 25.51
C GLN A 140 -0.90 16.46 24.38
N PRO A 141 -2.13 16.74 23.86
CA PRO A 141 -3.48 16.40 24.37
C PRO A 141 -4.02 15.05 23.93
N GLY A 142 -3.38 14.08 23.47
CA GLY A 142 -3.85 12.74 23.12
C GLY A 142 -4.81 12.69 21.92
N TYR A 143 -5.10 11.47 21.46
CA TYR A 143 -5.92 11.24 20.28
C TYR A 143 -7.01 10.19 20.54
N ASP A 144 -8.18 10.38 19.94
CA ASP A 144 -9.23 9.37 19.83
C ASP A 144 -8.94 8.55 18.56
N VAL A 145 -8.58 7.28 18.77
CA VAL A 145 -8.06 6.42 17.70
C VAL A 145 -9.12 5.46 17.18
N ASN A 146 -9.41 5.54 15.90
CA ASN A 146 -10.24 4.57 15.19
C ASN A 146 -9.39 3.81 14.19
N TYR A 147 -9.57 2.49 14.08
CA TYR A 147 -8.93 1.71 13.03
C TYR A 147 -9.86 0.67 12.43
N GLN A 148 -9.66 0.38 11.15
CA GLN A 148 -10.46 -0.60 10.44
C GLN A 148 -9.65 -1.33 9.37
N LEU A 149 -9.92 -2.63 9.19
CA LEU A 149 -9.45 -3.40 8.04
C LEU A 149 -10.33 -3.11 6.83
N LEU A 150 -9.79 -2.36 5.87
CA LEU A 150 -10.49 -2.00 4.64
C LEU A 150 -10.12 -2.95 3.50
N LYS A 151 -11.13 -3.31 2.70
CA LYS A 151 -10.96 -4.04 1.45
C LYS A 151 -10.94 -3.01 0.32
N ALA A 152 -9.80 -2.83 -0.34
CA ALA A 152 -9.63 -1.76 -1.33
C ALA A 152 -10.66 -1.83 -2.48
N HIS A 153 -11.08 -3.04 -2.88
CA HIS A 153 -12.09 -3.19 -3.94
C HIS A 153 -13.48 -2.69 -3.54
N ASP A 154 -13.83 -2.68 -2.26
CA ASP A 154 -15.07 -2.09 -1.76
C ASP A 154 -15.10 -0.55 -1.97
N TYR A 155 -13.96 0.04 -2.33
CA TYR A 155 -13.76 1.49 -2.56
C TYR A 155 -13.28 1.80 -3.99
N GLY A 156 -13.59 0.92 -4.95
CA GLY A 156 -13.33 1.14 -6.36
C GLY A 156 -11.90 0.86 -6.83
N VAL A 157 -11.09 0.18 -6.01
CA VAL A 157 -9.75 -0.26 -6.43
C VAL A 157 -9.86 -1.64 -7.09
N PRO A 158 -9.39 -1.85 -8.34
CA PRO A 158 -9.52 -3.12 -9.05
C PRO A 158 -8.55 -4.19 -8.55
N GLN A 159 -8.45 -4.31 -7.22
CA GLN A 159 -7.53 -5.22 -6.56
C GLN A 159 -8.07 -5.70 -5.21
N LYS A 160 -8.07 -6.99 -4.98
CA LYS A 160 -8.36 -7.60 -3.67
C LYS A 160 -7.19 -7.39 -2.72
N ARG A 161 -7.07 -6.14 -2.23
CA ARG A 161 -6.02 -5.68 -1.31
C ARG A 161 -6.64 -5.27 0.02
N TYR A 162 -6.06 -5.73 1.10
CA TYR A 162 -6.54 -5.45 2.46
C TYR A 162 -5.52 -4.56 3.18
N ARG A 163 -6.02 -3.47 3.80
CA ARG A 163 -5.18 -2.54 4.57
C ARG A 163 -5.86 -2.15 5.87
N VAL A 164 -5.09 -2.08 6.93
CA VAL A 164 -5.54 -1.49 8.19
C VAL A 164 -5.23 0.01 8.11
N ILE A 165 -6.27 0.80 8.21
CA ILE A 165 -6.17 2.25 8.29
C ILE A 165 -6.50 2.68 9.70
N PHE A 166 -5.65 3.52 10.28
CA PHE A 166 -5.91 4.23 11.53
C PHE A 166 -6.23 5.67 11.18
N VAL A 167 -7.25 6.21 11.79
CA VAL A 167 -7.58 7.64 11.76
C VAL A 167 -7.75 8.07 13.21
N ALA A 168 -6.91 9.00 13.64
CA ALA A 168 -6.93 9.48 15.01
C ALA A 168 -7.14 10.99 15.02
N PHE A 169 -8.17 11.45 15.69
CA PHE A 169 -8.47 12.86 15.90
C PHE A 169 -7.96 13.30 17.25
N ARG A 170 -7.37 14.50 17.33
CA ARG A 170 -6.88 15.05 18.59
C ARG A 170 -8.06 15.31 19.54
N LYS A 171 -7.95 14.86 20.78
CA LYS A 171 -9.06 14.80 21.74
C LYS A 171 -9.72 16.14 22.06
N ASP A 172 -8.94 17.25 22.04
CA ASP A 172 -9.47 18.60 22.25
C ASP A 172 -10.47 19.07 21.18
N LEU A 173 -10.50 18.40 20.02
CA LEU A 173 -11.45 18.68 18.94
C LEU A 173 -12.84 18.09 19.21
N ASN A 174 -12.95 17.12 20.13
CA ASN A 174 -14.19 16.45 20.51
C ASN A 174 -14.96 15.87 19.28
N ILE A 175 -14.24 15.19 18.39
CA ILE A 175 -14.74 14.62 17.14
C ILE A 175 -14.86 13.10 17.26
N GLN A 176 -16.03 12.57 16.96
CA GLN A 176 -16.23 11.14 16.73
C GLN A 176 -16.11 10.85 15.22
N TYR A 177 -15.16 10.01 14.84
CA TYR A 177 -14.92 9.66 13.45
C TYR A 177 -15.50 8.29 13.12
N GLU A 178 -16.19 8.21 11.98
CA GLU A 178 -16.67 6.97 11.39
C GLU A 178 -16.04 6.74 10.01
N PHE A 179 -15.56 5.52 9.77
CA PHE A 179 -15.06 5.14 8.45
C PHE A 179 -16.15 5.21 7.38
N PRO A 180 -15.79 5.60 6.14
CA PRO A 180 -16.75 5.64 5.05
C PRO A 180 -17.28 4.24 4.73
N LYS A 181 -18.58 4.17 4.40
CA LYS A 181 -19.19 2.93 3.94
C LYS A 181 -18.63 2.51 2.57
N PRO A 182 -18.62 1.20 2.25
CA PRO A 182 -18.28 0.72 0.92
C PRO A 182 -19.07 1.44 -0.18
N THR A 183 -18.39 1.78 -1.28
CA THR A 183 -18.96 2.50 -2.43
C THR A 183 -19.17 1.60 -3.65
N HIS A 184 -18.59 0.39 -3.65
CA HIS A 184 -18.65 -0.58 -4.74
C HIS A 184 -19.05 -1.95 -4.20
N ALA A 185 -19.78 -2.70 -5.00
CA ALA A 185 -20.07 -4.10 -4.70
C ALA A 185 -18.82 -4.97 -4.92
N SER A 186 -18.71 -6.08 -4.20
CA SER A 186 -17.57 -6.99 -4.28
C SER A 186 -17.42 -7.69 -5.64
N ASP A 187 -18.46 -7.68 -6.46
CA ASP A 187 -18.58 -8.27 -7.80
C ASP A 187 -18.74 -7.21 -8.90
N ASP A 188 -18.40 -5.96 -8.62
CA ASP A 188 -18.47 -4.87 -9.59
C ASP A 188 -17.61 -5.16 -10.82
N LEU A 189 -18.28 -5.32 -11.97
CA LEU A 189 -17.62 -5.68 -13.23
C LEU A 189 -16.64 -4.60 -13.72
N SER A 190 -16.83 -3.33 -13.35
CA SER A 190 -15.92 -2.24 -13.70
C SER A 190 -14.51 -2.41 -13.08
N LEU A 191 -14.39 -3.24 -12.05
CA LEU A 191 -13.14 -3.54 -11.37
C LEU A 191 -12.41 -4.78 -11.91
N THR A 192 -13.01 -5.46 -12.92
CA THR A 192 -12.38 -6.63 -13.52
C THR A 192 -11.19 -6.26 -14.41
N LEU A 193 -10.28 -7.19 -14.57
CA LEU A 193 -9.06 -6.98 -15.36
C LEU A 193 -9.35 -6.63 -16.82
N GLY A 194 -10.43 -7.13 -17.41
CA GLY A 194 -10.84 -6.79 -18.77
C GLY A 194 -11.08 -5.29 -18.96
N HIS A 195 -11.70 -4.63 -17.98
CA HIS A 195 -11.92 -3.17 -18.02
C HIS A 195 -10.65 -2.39 -17.63
N VAL A 196 -9.93 -2.88 -16.64
CA VAL A 196 -8.76 -2.17 -16.08
C VAL A 196 -7.58 -2.16 -17.05
N LEU A 197 -7.39 -3.24 -17.82
CA LEU A 197 -6.29 -3.40 -18.77
C LEU A 197 -6.61 -2.84 -20.17
N ASP A 198 -7.79 -2.29 -20.37
CA ASP A 198 -8.10 -1.48 -21.56
C ASP A 198 -7.46 -0.10 -21.41
N ILE A 199 -6.19 -0.02 -21.81
CA ILE A 199 -5.35 1.17 -21.67
C ILE A 199 -5.29 1.92 -22.99
N PRO A 200 -5.63 3.23 -23.01
CA PRO A 200 -5.48 4.04 -24.21
C PRO A 200 -4.03 4.00 -24.75
N PRO A 201 -3.82 4.12 -26.07
CA PRO A 201 -2.48 4.21 -26.63
C PRO A 201 -1.71 5.42 -26.05
N HIS A 202 -0.39 5.32 -26.02
CA HIS A 202 0.52 6.38 -25.57
C HIS A 202 0.49 6.76 -24.08
N VAL A 203 -0.20 6.00 -23.24
CA VAL A 203 -0.09 6.20 -21.78
C VAL A 203 1.34 5.81 -21.32
N PRO A 204 2.02 6.65 -20.53
CA PRO A 204 3.38 6.36 -20.05
C PRO A 204 3.49 5.01 -19.33
N ASN A 205 4.67 4.38 -19.44
CA ASN A 205 5.03 3.10 -18.80
C ASN A 205 4.22 1.86 -19.31
N GLN A 206 3.59 1.92 -20.47
CA GLN A 206 2.86 0.77 -21.04
C GLN A 206 3.79 -0.36 -21.48
N ASP A 207 4.95 0.00 -22.05
CA ASP A 207 5.92 -0.95 -22.60
C ASP A 207 6.96 -1.39 -21.57
N ASP A 208 6.92 -0.82 -20.38
CA ASP A 208 7.81 -1.15 -19.27
C ASP A 208 7.42 -2.48 -18.64
N VAL A 209 7.93 -3.59 -19.17
CA VAL A 209 7.64 -4.95 -18.69
C VAL A 209 8.89 -5.57 -18.09
N TRP A 210 8.86 -5.88 -16.79
CA TRP A 210 9.92 -6.69 -16.18
C TRP A 210 9.81 -8.13 -16.65
N GLU A 211 10.80 -8.59 -17.40
CA GLU A 211 10.80 -9.92 -18.00
C GLU A 211 10.71 -11.05 -16.98
N LEU A 212 10.08 -12.13 -17.42
CA LEU A 212 10.04 -13.39 -16.68
C LEU A 212 11.44 -14.00 -16.58
N SER A 213 11.72 -14.72 -15.50
CA SER A 213 12.92 -15.55 -15.41
C SER A 213 12.93 -16.63 -16.48
N PRO A 214 14.11 -17.19 -16.85
CA PRO A 214 14.17 -18.29 -17.83
C PRO A 214 13.23 -19.45 -17.50
N GLN A 215 13.18 -19.87 -16.22
CA GLN A 215 12.26 -20.91 -15.75
C GLN A 215 10.80 -20.50 -15.93
N ALA A 216 10.43 -19.28 -15.57
CA ALA A 216 9.06 -18.80 -15.71
C ALA A 216 8.64 -18.71 -17.19
N LYS A 217 9.55 -18.31 -18.09
CA LYS A 217 9.30 -18.28 -19.56
C LYS A 217 8.93 -19.69 -20.10
N GLN A 218 9.51 -20.76 -19.53
CA GLN A 218 9.17 -22.14 -19.91
C GLN A 218 7.83 -22.60 -19.34
N LEU A 219 7.43 -22.15 -18.14
CA LEU A 219 6.26 -22.63 -17.43
C LEU A 219 4.97 -21.86 -17.79
N VAL A 220 5.07 -20.54 -17.95
CA VAL A 220 3.91 -19.67 -18.13
C VAL A 220 3.04 -20.01 -19.36
N PRO A 221 3.58 -20.51 -20.50
CA PRO A 221 2.74 -20.89 -21.65
C PRO A 221 1.72 -21.99 -21.35
N TYR A 222 1.93 -22.82 -20.33
CA TYR A 222 1.00 -23.88 -19.94
C TYR A 222 -0.11 -23.42 -19.03
N ILE A 223 -0.06 -22.16 -18.54
CA ILE A 223 -1.04 -21.65 -17.56
C ILE A 223 -2.15 -20.93 -18.34
N ASN A 224 -3.35 -21.49 -18.29
CA ASN A 224 -4.53 -20.92 -18.94
C ASN A 224 -5.00 -19.61 -18.25
N GLU A 225 -5.81 -18.82 -18.94
CA GLU A 225 -6.54 -17.71 -18.34
C GLU A 225 -7.43 -18.23 -17.20
N GLY A 226 -7.35 -17.60 -16.04
CA GLY A 226 -8.02 -18.07 -14.83
C GLY A 226 -7.33 -19.24 -14.13
N GLY A 227 -6.20 -19.73 -14.65
CA GLY A 227 -5.48 -20.89 -14.15
C GLY A 227 -4.31 -20.56 -13.21
N SER A 228 -3.50 -21.58 -12.95
CA SER A 228 -2.34 -21.48 -12.07
C SER A 228 -1.28 -22.54 -12.44
N TRP A 229 -0.21 -22.61 -11.65
CA TRP A 229 0.81 -23.66 -11.80
C TRP A 229 0.27 -25.09 -11.85
N LEU A 230 -0.97 -25.31 -11.41
CA LEU A 230 -1.62 -26.63 -11.47
C LEU A 230 -1.97 -27.06 -12.90
N ASP A 231 -2.08 -26.11 -13.84
CA ASP A 231 -2.31 -26.39 -15.25
C ASP A 231 -1.06 -26.94 -15.96
N ILE A 232 0.13 -26.72 -15.36
CA ILE A 232 1.40 -27.12 -15.96
C ILE A 232 1.52 -28.65 -15.92
N PRO A 233 1.79 -29.31 -17.07
CA PRO A 233 2.00 -30.76 -17.08
C PRO A 233 3.11 -31.18 -16.13
N TYR A 234 2.89 -32.30 -15.39
CA TYR A 234 3.86 -32.79 -14.38
C TYR A 234 5.26 -33.02 -14.98
N SER A 235 5.33 -33.52 -16.19
CA SER A 235 6.60 -33.75 -16.90
C SER A 235 7.43 -32.48 -17.13
N VAL A 236 6.79 -31.32 -17.21
CA VAL A 236 7.44 -30.01 -17.45
C VAL A 236 7.85 -29.35 -16.14
N LEU A 237 7.27 -29.75 -15.02
CA LEU A 237 7.56 -29.12 -13.72
C LEU A 237 9.01 -29.35 -13.31
N PRO A 238 9.69 -28.29 -12.79
CA PRO A 238 10.96 -28.45 -12.08
C PRO A 238 10.81 -29.37 -10.87
N GLU A 239 11.87 -30.11 -10.50
CA GLU A 239 11.86 -31.08 -9.40
C GLU A 239 11.33 -30.51 -8.08
N ARG A 240 11.68 -29.25 -7.77
CA ARG A 240 11.14 -28.56 -6.59
C ARG A 240 9.60 -28.44 -6.63
N MET A 241 9.04 -28.13 -7.80
CA MET A 241 7.59 -27.96 -7.96
C MET A 241 6.87 -29.32 -7.97
N LYS A 242 7.48 -30.37 -8.51
CA LYS A 242 6.99 -31.76 -8.42
C LYS A 242 6.82 -32.16 -6.96
N ARG A 243 7.88 -32.00 -6.14
CA ARG A 243 7.82 -32.29 -4.70
C ARG A 243 6.74 -31.52 -3.97
N ILE A 244 6.53 -30.24 -4.32
CA ILE A 244 5.44 -29.43 -3.76
C ILE A 244 4.08 -29.99 -4.19
N ARG A 245 3.94 -30.43 -5.44
CA ARG A 245 2.70 -30.98 -5.98
C ARG A 245 2.38 -32.35 -5.36
N ASP A 246 3.39 -33.15 -5.08
CA ASP A 246 3.25 -34.48 -4.44
C ASP A 246 2.86 -34.35 -2.96
N ASP A 247 3.29 -33.25 -2.28
CA ASP A 247 2.95 -32.98 -0.87
C ASP A 247 2.06 -31.70 -0.77
N MET A 248 0.93 -31.71 -1.48
CA MET A 248 -0.04 -30.59 -1.51
C MET A 248 -0.58 -30.19 -0.13
N LYS A 249 -0.49 -31.05 0.90
CA LYS A 249 -0.94 -30.74 2.26
C LYS A 249 -0.15 -29.58 2.89
N ARG A 250 1.09 -29.36 2.46
CA ARG A 250 1.99 -28.31 2.96
C ARG A 250 1.95 -27.02 2.17
N TYR A 251 1.49 -27.07 0.90
CA TYR A 251 1.56 -25.90 0.02
C TYR A 251 0.19 -25.43 -0.43
N ARG A 252 -0.28 -24.34 0.16
CA ARG A 252 -1.63 -23.79 -0.08
C ARG A 252 -1.61 -22.35 -0.60
N SER A 253 -0.55 -21.90 -1.28
CA SER A 253 -0.53 -20.52 -1.80
C SER A 253 -1.43 -20.39 -3.02
N PRO A 254 -2.57 -19.67 -2.92
CA PRO A 254 -3.51 -19.50 -4.04
C PRO A 254 -2.96 -18.59 -5.14
N VAL A 255 -1.83 -17.92 -4.89
CA VAL A 255 -1.24 -16.94 -5.81
C VAL A 255 0.00 -17.43 -6.54
N PHE A 256 0.46 -18.67 -6.25
CA PHE A 256 1.66 -19.24 -6.86
C PHE A 256 1.41 -19.50 -8.35
N TYR A 257 2.14 -18.76 -9.22
CA TYR A 257 1.94 -18.77 -10.67
C TYR A 257 0.45 -18.61 -11.06
N ARG A 258 -0.29 -17.78 -10.30
CA ARG A 258 -1.68 -17.48 -10.62
C ARG A 258 -1.76 -16.52 -11.82
N ARG A 259 -2.56 -16.90 -12.80
CA ARG A 259 -2.98 -16.05 -13.91
C ARG A 259 -4.47 -15.74 -13.71
N TYR A 260 -4.80 -14.52 -13.35
CA TYR A 260 -6.20 -14.12 -13.22
C TYR A 260 -6.87 -14.02 -14.58
N SER A 261 -8.16 -14.35 -14.65
CA SER A 261 -8.98 -14.10 -15.84
C SER A 261 -9.28 -12.62 -15.98
N LYS A 262 -9.51 -12.18 -17.22
CA LYS A 262 -10.02 -10.82 -17.49
C LYS A 262 -11.37 -10.53 -16.83
N ASN A 263 -12.14 -11.54 -16.48
CA ASN A 263 -13.42 -11.41 -15.77
C ASN A 263 -13.26 -11.42 -14.24
N GLU A 264 -12.04 -11.47 -13.73
CA GLU A 264 -11.74 -11.44 -12.29
C GLU A 264 -11.16 -10.09 -11.87
N ILE A 265 -11.39 -9.73 -10.60
CA ILE A 265 -10.64 -8.66 -9.92
C ILE A 265 -9.27 -9.22 -9.55
N SER A 266 -8.20 -8.45 -9.80
CA SER A 266 -6.83 -8.86 -9.48
C SER A 266 -6.64 -9.19 -8.01
N GLY A 267 -5.77 -10.14 -7.71
CA GLY A 267 -5.22 -10.31 -6.36
C GLY A 267 -4.26 -9.19 -5.97
N THR A 268 -3.76 -9.24 -4.73
CA THR A 268 -2.83 -8.23 -4.23
C THR A 268 -1.52 -8.23 -5.03
N ILE A 269 -1.18 -7.11 -5.65
CA ILE A 269 0.15 -6.85 -6.19
C ILE A 269 1.09 -6.58 -5.01
N THR A 270 2.12 -7.41 -4.86
CA THR A 270 3.10 -7.32 -3.76
C THR A 270 4.38 -6.63 -4.23
N ALA A 271 5.17 -6.14 -3.28
CA ALA A 271 6.49 -5.57 -3.55
C ALA A 271 7.47 -6.52 -4.28
N ALA A 272 7.29 -7.83 -4.09
CA ALA A 272 8.14 -8.83 -4.75
C ALA A 272 7.81 -9.00 -6.24
N ALA A 273 6.55 -8.80 -6.65
CA ALA A 273 6.06 -8.83 -8.03
C ALA A 273 6.59 -9.99 -8.88
N THR A 274 6.69 -11.19 -8.30
CA THR A 274 7.11 -12.41 -9.00
C THR A 274 5.98 -13.42 -9.11
N PRO A 275 5.95 -14.27 -10.15
CA PRO A 275 4.91 -15.27 -10.32
C PRO A 275 4.74 -16.21 -9.12
N GLU A 276 5.82 -16.44 -8.37
CA GLU A 276 5.81 -17.27 -7.16
C GLU A 276 5.12 -16.62 -5.96
N LYS A 277 5.00 -15.28 -5.96
CA LYS A 277 4.57 -14.52 -4.77
C LYS A 277 3.29 -13.72 -4.95
N CYS A 278 2.87 -13.46 -6.19
CA CYS A 278 1.60 -12.82 -6.47
C CYS A 278 1.12 -13.15 -7.90
N GLY A 279 -0.16 -12.96 -8.15
CA GLY A 279 -0.77 -13.16 -9.47
C GLY A 279 -0.41 -12.02 -10.43
N ILE A 280 0.85 -11.99 -10.86
CA ILE A 280 1.43 -10.92 -11.69
C ILE A 280 1.37 -11.22 -13.19
N LEU A 281 0.83 -12.38 -13.59
CA LEU A 281 0.76 -12.79 -14.98
C LEU A 281 -0.41 -12.12 -15.70
N HIS A 282 -0.13 -11.56 -16.88
CA HIS A 282 -1.16 -10.98 -17.73
C HIS A 282 -2.20 -12.05 -18.15
N PRO A 283 -3.51 -11.75 -18.17
CA PRO A 283 -4.57 -12.73 -18.44
C PRO A 283 -4.36 -13.54 -19.72
N THR A 284 -3.98 -12.88 -20.82
CA THR A 284 -3.90 -13.48 -22.16
C THR A 284 -2.51 -13.48 -22.79
N LYS A 285 -1.51 -12.81 -22.19
CA LYS A 285 -0.15 -12.73 -22.70
C LYS A 285 0.83 -13.47 -21.79
N ASN A 286 1.84 -14.14 -22.37
CA ASN A 286 2.84 -14.90 -21.60
C ASN A 286 3.93 -13.97 -21.03
N ARG A 287 3.51 -12.97 -20.26
CA ARG A 287 4.37 -11.99 -19.59
C ARG A 287 3.78 -11.55 -18.25
N ARG A 288 4.56 -10.81 -17.48
CA ARG A 288 4.01 -10.04 -16.36
C ARG A 288 3.13 -8.89 -16.87
N TYR A 289 2.32 -8.34 -15.99
CA TYR A 289 1.75 -7.01 -16.23
C TYR A 289 2.86 -6.01 -16.49
N SER A 290 2.63 -5.00 -17.33
CA SER A 290 3.53 -3.85 -17.46
C SER A 290 3.43 -2.94 -16.22
N VAL A 291 4.34 -1.97 -16.11
CA VAL A 291 4.30 -0.95 -15.06
C VAL A 291 2.94 -0.23 -15.08
N ARG A 292 2.45 0.17 -16.26
CA ARG A 292 1.15 0.84 -16.36
C ARG A 292 -0.02 -0.06 -15.97
N GLU A 293 0.02 -1.33 -16.35
CA GLU A 293 -1.02 -2.29 -16.00
C GLU A 293 -1.11 -2.49 -14.49
N ILE A 294 0.02 -2.68 -13.79
CA ILE A 294 0.01 -2.77 -12.32
C ILE A 294 -0.37 -1.47 -11.64
N ALA A 295 0.02 -0.33 -12.22
CA ALA A 295 -0.37 0.99 -11.71
C ALA A 295 -1.88 1.19 -11.75
N ARG A 296 -2.54 0.81 -12.84
CA ARG A 296 -4.01 0.86 -12.95
C ARG A 296 -4.71 -0.12 -12.00
N ILE A 297 -4.18 -1.34 -11.86
CA ILE A 297 -4.65 -2.31 -10.87
C ILE A 297 -4.54 -1.72 -9.45
N GLN A 298 -3.53 -0.90 -9.19
CA GLN A 298 -3.35 -0.18 -7.92
C GLN A 298 -4.12 1.15 -7.86
N SER A 299 -4.90 1.46 -8.89
CA SER A 299 -5.71 2.69 -9.04
C SER A 299 -4.93 4.00 -9.24
N PHE A 300 -3.68 3.96 -9.67
CA PHE A 300 -2.99 5.15 -10.12
C PHE A 300 -3.61 5.67 -11.44
N PRO A 301 -3.75 6.98 -11.63
CA PRO A 301 -4.26 7.54 -12.87
C PRO A 301 -3.23 7.44 -14.00
N ASN A 302 -3.68 7.64 -15.24
CA ASN A 302 -2.87 7.42 -16.44
C ASN A 302 -1.72 8.43 -16.60
N ASP A 303 -1.87 9.62 -16.05
CA ASP A 303 -0.89 10.71 -16.06
C ASP A 303 0.17 10.61 -14.97
N PHE A 304 0.00 9.70 -13.99
CA PHE A 304 1.02 9.44 -12.98
C PHE A 304 2.19 8.66 -13.59
N ILE A 305 3.37 9.26 -13.65
CA ILE A 305 4.54 8.69 -14.32
C ILE A 305 5.47 8.03 -13.30
N PHE A 306 5.82 6.77 -13.54
CA PHE A 306 6.80 6.05 -12.72
C PHE A 306 8.20 6.21 -13.33
N ILE A 307 9.10 6.77 -12.54
CA ILE A 307 10.50 7.02 -12.90
C ILE A 307 11.38 6.18 -11.99
N GLY A 308 12.33 5.45 -12.54
CA GLY A 308 13.22 4.65 -11.70
C GLY A 308 14.35 4.00 -12.48
N GLN A 309 15.43 3.70 -11.77
CA GLN A 309 16.66 3.13 -12.32
C GLN A 309 16.50 1.68 -12.84
N SER A 310 15.47 0.95 -12.39
CA SER A 310 15.23 -0.41 -12.82
C SER A 310 13.78 -0.82 -12.62
N LEU A 311 13.27 -1.64 -13.53
CA LEU A 311 11.91 -2.17 -13.47
C LEU A 311 11.59 -2.89 -12.13
N PRO A 312 12.47 -3.75 -11.56
CA PRO A 312 12.19 -4.36 -10.25
C PRO A 312 11.93 -3.34 -9.14
N LYS A 313 12.63 -2.19 -9.13
CA LYS A 313 12.39 -1.12 -8.15
C LYS A 313 11.06 -0.41 -8.38
N ILE A 314 10.69 -0.19 -9.65
CA ILE A 314 9.38 0.39 -10.00
C ILE A 314 8.24 -0.55 -9.58
N TYR A 315 8.33 -1.84 -9.87
CA TYR A 315 7.33 -2.82 -9.41
C TYR A 315 7.23 -2.87 -7.89
N LYS A 316 8.39 -2.79 -7.18
CA LYS A 316 8.44 -2.75 -5.71
C LYS A 316 7.71 -1.52 -5.17
N MET A 317 7.95 -0.33 -5.70
CA MET A 317 7.31 0.90 -5.20
C MET A 317 5.80 0.88 -5.41
N ILE A 318 5.32 0.41 -6.57
CA ILE A 318 3.88 0.27 -6.83
C ILE A 318 3.26 -0.77 -5.89
N GLY A 319 3.91 -1.92 -5.70
CA GLY A 319 3.42 -2.98 -4.81
C GLY A 319 3.33 -2.56 -3.34
N ASN A 320 4.20 -1.64 -2.90
CA ASN A 320 4.17 -1.08 -1.55
C ASN A 320 3.11 0.03 -1.39
N ALA A 321 2.76 0.72 -2.46
CA ALA A 321 1.90 1.90 -2.39
C ALA A 321 0.51 1.62 -1.79
N VAL A 322 -0.02 2.61 -1.11
CA VAL A 322 -1.45 2.69 -0.81
C VAL A 322 -2.19 3.03 -2.11
N PRO A 323 -3.28 2.33 -2.45
CA PRO A 323 -4.05 2.67 -3.64
C PRO A 323 -4.62 4.10 -3.56
N PRO A 324 -4.34 4.99 -4.53
CA PRO A 324 -4.80 6.38 -4.49
C PRO A 324 -6.31 6.54 -4.34
N ARG A 325 -7.12 5.67 -4.97
CA ARG A 325 -8.59 5.70 -4.79
C ARG A 325 -9.02 5.43 -3.35
N LEU A 326 -8.43 4.44 -2.69
CA LEU A 326 -8.72 4.17 -1.28
C LEU A 326 -8.31 5.38 -0.43
N ALA A 327 -7.12 5.92 -0.66
CA ALA A 327 -6.62 7.10 0.03
C ALA A 327 -7.55 8.31 -0.14
N LYS A 328 -8.05 8.56 -1.36
CA LYS A 328 -9.01 9.63 -1.66
C LYS A 328 -10.33 9.47 -0.90
N VAL A 329 -10.87 8.25 -0.82
CA VAL A 329 -12.12 8.01 -0.08
C VAL A 329 -11.94 8.31 1.41
N ILE A 330 -10.81 7.90 1.99
CA ILE A 330 -10.48 8.22 3.40
C ILE A 330 -10.28 9.73 3.57
N ALA A 331 -9.54 10.37 2.68
CA ALA A 331 -9.33 11.81 2.70
C ALA A 331 -10.64 12.60 2.67
N ASN A 332 -11.55 12.26 1.74
CA ASN A 332 -12.87 12.89 1.65
C ASN A 332 -13.69 12.72 2.93
N SER A 333 -13.63 11.53 3.56
CA SER A 333 -14.33 11.28 4.82
C SER A 333 -13.78 12.17 5.95
N ILE A 334 -12.45 12.28 6.06
CA ILE A 334 -11.80 13.13 7.06
C ILE A 334 -12.09 14.61 6.80
N SER A 335 -11.95 15.09 5.55
CA SER A 335 -12.26 16.47 5.18
C SER A 335 -13.71 16.82 5.54
N LYS A 336 -14.67 15.97 5.17
CA LYS A 336 -16.07 16.16 5.52
C LYS A 336 -16.29 16.28 7.04
N THR A 337 -15.63 15.41 7.81
CA THR A 337 -15.71 15.44 9.28
C THR A 337 -15.13 16.75 9.84
N LEU A 338 -13.97 17.20 9.39
CA LEU A 338 -13.37 18.46 9.80
C LEU A 338 -14.26 19.67 9.46
N GLN A 339 -14.82 19.70 8.26
CA GLN A 339 -15.74 20.75 7.80
C GLN A 339 -17.02 20.81 8.64
N GLN A 340 -17.60 19.68 8.99
CA GLN A 340 -18.80 19.58 9.86
C GLN A 340 -18.58 20.16 11.26
N HIS A 341 -17.34 20.14 11.74
CA HIS A 341 -16.94 20.70 13.03
C HIS A 341 -16.32 22.09 12.94
N HIS A 342 -16.37 22.71 11.74
CA HIS A 342 -15.84 24.08 11.49
C HIS A 342 -14.33 24.24 11.80
N ILE A 343 -13.52 23.21 11.59
CA ILE A 343 -12.09 23.13 11.90
C ILE A 343 -11.20 23.46 10.69
#